data_926d41ac8ce0af9926cda0ccae242222
#
_entry.id   926d41ac8ce0af9926cda0ccae242222
#
_cell.length_a   1.000
_cell.length_b   1.000
_cell.length_c   1.000
_cell.angle_alpha   90.00
_cell.angle_beta   90.00
_cell.angle_gamma   90.00
#
_symmetry.space_group_name_H-M   'P 1'
#
loop_
_entity.id
_entity.type
_entity.pdbx_description
1 polymer ?
#
loop_
_entity_poly.entity_id
_entity_poly.type
_entity_poly.pdbx_seq_one_letter_code
_entity_poly.pdbx_strand_id
1 'polypeptide(L)'
;MTAGRAGGAGSGRGLPRARVPRVDRDGAAAPALADFPWARAAVLEPFVLADGSAAAAQATCVRLAYDARALYVRFECADRDAWGTWRQRNDPVYLEEAVEVFLAPGTGDPRRYWELEVSPLGVLFAARIENPTGRRADLEADTSWECAGLEWQAGPAGSSQDWWAALAIPWTALAAPAGEAAGTAPPRRWRANFYRIERPRGSPPELSCWSPTLTDPPDFHRPDRFGVLELR
;
A
#
# COMPACT_ATOMS: atom_id res chain seq x y z
N MET A 1 40.16 31.28 16.52
CA MET A 1 39.27 31.52 15.36
C MET A 1 38.40 30.33 15.22
N THR A 2 37.13 30.52 15.52
CA THR A 2 36.09 29.53 15.77
C THR A 2 35.51 29.03 14.45
N ALA A 3 35.61 27.73 14.19
CA ALA A 3 34.88 27.09 13.10
C ALA A 3 33.43 26.84 13.52
N GLY A 4 32.53 27.49 12.82
CA GLY A 4 31.08 27.33 13.02
C GLY A 4 30.60 25.94 12.58
N ARG A 5 29.96 25.22 13.48
CA ARG A 5 29.15 24.02 13.19
C ARG A 5 27.88 24.46 12.46
N ALA A 6 27.75 24.04 11.22
CA ALA A 6 26.48 24.08 10.53
C ALA A 6 25.61 22.96 11.10
N GLY A 7 24.61 23.34 11.89
CA GLY A 7 23.58 22.45 12.36
C GLY A 7 22.65 22.07 11.21
N GLY A 8 22.66 20.79 10.81
CA GLY A 8 21.66 20.25 9.91
C GLY A 8 20.30 20.23 10.59
N ALA A 9 19.41 21.13 10.16
CA ALA A 9 18.01 21.12 10.57
C ALA A 9 17.34 19.92 9.90
N GLY A 10 17.18 18.82 10.64
CA GLY A 10 16.27 17.75 10.30
C GLY A 10 14.84 18.29 10.30
N SER A 11 14.33 18.67 9.14
CA SER A 11 12.94 19.05 8.98
C SER A 11 12.07 17.81 9.22
N GLY A 12 11.47 17.72 10.41
CA GLY A 12 10.44 16.74 10.72
C GLY A 12 9.24 16.96 9.82
N ARG A 13 9.28 16.41 8.61
CA ARG A 13 8.09 16.34 7.75
C ARG A 13 7.09 15.46 8.46
N GLY A 14 5.92 16.02 8.80
CA GLY A 14 4.81 15.25 9.35
C GLY A 14 4.38 14.14 8.38
N LEU A 15 3.66 13.15 8.88
CA LEU A 15 3.14 12.06 8.05
C LEU A 15 2.29 12.62 6.89
N PRO A 16 2.42 12.09 5.67
CA PRO A 16 1.60 12.50 4.55
C PRO A 16 0.13 12.18 4.82
N ARG A 17 -0.75 13.00 4.21
CA ARG A 17 -2.20 12.88 4.38
C ARG A 17 -2.87 12.90 3.02
N ALA A 18 -3.86 12.04 2.84
CA ALA A 18 -4.68 12.01 1.64
C ALA A 18 -6.17 12.08 2.00
N ARG A 19 -6.93 12.84 1.21
CA ARG A 19 -8.38 12.83 1.24
C ARG A 19 -8.87 11.88 0.15
N VAL A 20 -9.56 10.83 0.57
CA VAL A 20 -10.07 9.81 -0.33
C VAL A 20 -11.51 10.14 -0.68
N PRO A 21 -11.85 10.38 -1.96
CA PRO A 21 -13.20 10.70 -2.37
C PRO A 21 -14.10 9.46 -2.36
N ARG A 22 -15.39 9.68 -2.13
CA ARG A 22 -16.39 8.66 -2.36
C ARG A 22 -16.69 8.55 -3.86
N VAL A 23 -16.59 7.34 -4.38
CA VAL A 23 -16.90 7.00 -5.77
C VAL A 23 -17.66 5.68 -5.75
N ASP A 24 -18.96 5.75 -5.84
CA ASP A 24 -19.79 4.54 -5.79
C ASP A 24 -19.56 3.69 -7.05
N ARG A 25 -19.37 2.40 -6.82
CA ARG A 25 -19.28 1.37 -7.87
C ARG A 25 -20.68 0.84 -8.13
N ASP A 26 -21.49 1.64 -8.86
CA ASP A 26 -22.90 1.41 -9.03
C ASP A 26 -23.23 0.37 -10.10
N GLY A 27 -24.38 -0.33 -9.90
CA GLY A 27 -25.07 -1.17 -10.86
C GLY A 27 -25.15 -2.64 -10.47
N ALA A 28 -26.13 -3.33 -11.05
CA ALA A 28 -26.35 -4.78 -10.85
C ALA A 28 -25.19 -5.64 -11.39
N ALA A 29 -24.39 -5.08 -12.32
CA ALA A 29 -23.10 -5.59 -12.76
C ALA A 29 -22.05 -4.53 -12.42
N ALA A 30 -21.50 -4.57 -11.21
CA ALA A 30 -20.38 -3.70 -10.85
C ALA A 30 -19.26 -3.82 -11.90
N PRO A 31 -18.70 -2.71 -12.44
CA PRO A 31 -17.67 -2.78 -13.46
C PRO A 31 -16.47 -3.57 -12.94
N ALA A 32 -15.74 -4.21 -13.83
CA ALA A 32 -14.43 -4.81 -13.46
C ALA A 32 -13.52 -3.75 -12.85
N LEU A 33 -12.55 -4.16 -12.04
CA LEU A 33 -11.62 -3.20 -11.41
C LEU A 33 -10.84 -2.39 -12.46
N ALA A 34 -10.58 -2.97 -13.63
CA ALA A 34 -9.96 -2.25 -14.74
C ALA A 34 -10.80 -1.05 -15.21
N ASP A 35 -12.13 -1.17 -15.17
CA ASP A 35 -13.10 -0.20 -15.70
C ASP A 35 -13.70 0.70 -14.61
N PHE A 36 -13.25 0.57 -13.36
CA PHE A 36 -13.65 1.47 -12.29
C PHE A 36 -13.31 2.92 -12.66
N PRO A 37 -14.14 3.94 -12.30
CA PRO A 37 -13.92 5.33 -12.72
C PRO A 37 -12.71 5.99 -12.01
N TRP A 38 -11.52 5.46 -12.26
CA TRP A 38 -10.25 5.87 -11.62
C TRP A 38 -9.90 7.35 -11.83
N ALA A 39 -10.43 7.98 -12.86
CA ALA A 39 -10.27 9.43 -13.07
C ALA A 39 -10.87 10.28 -11.94
N ARG A 40 -11.80 9.73 -11.14
CA ARG A 40 -12.44 10.39 -10.00
C ARG A 40 -11.72 10.11 -8.67
N ALA A 41 -10.75 9.23 -8.66
CA ALA A 41 -9.99 8.84 -7.48
C ALA A 41 -8.97 9.91 -7.06
N ALA A 42 -8.60 9.93 -5.80
CA ALA A 42 -7.44 10.70 -5.32
C ALA A 42 -6.15 10.06 -5.85
N VAL A 43 -5.15 10.89 -6.09
CA VAL A 43 -3.84 10.48 -6.62
C VAL A 43 -2.77 10.68 -5.57
N LEU A 44 -1.95 9.65 -5.35
CA LEU A 44 -0.78 9.68 -4.47
C LEU A 44 0.47 9.47 -5.31
N GLU A 45 1.24 10.52 -5.46
CA GLU A 45 2.52 10.56 -6.17
C GLU A 45 3.33 11.80 -5.74
N PRO A 46 4.67 11.85 -5.96
CA PRO A 46 5.50 10.72 -6.37
C PRO A 46 5.79 9.77 -5.19
N PHE A 47 6.14 8.52 -5.51
CA PHE A 47 6.79 7.65 -4.55
C PHE A 47 8.25 8.08 -4.34
N VAL A 48 8.74 7.85 -3.13
CA VAL A 48 10.12 8.09 -2.74
C VAL A 48 10.76 6.79 -2.27
N LEU A 49 12.09 6.73 -2.30
CA LEU A 49 12.81 5.60 -1.72
C LEU A 49 12.46 5.43 -0.24
N ALA A 50 12.50 4.20 0.25
CA ALA A 50 12.08 3.87 1.61
C ALA A 50 12.86 4.66 2.69
N ASP A 51 14.13 4.96 2.46
CA ASP A 51 14.96 5.79 3.33
C ASP A 51 14.65 7.30 3.23
N GLY A 52 13.84 7.70 2.25
CA GLY A 52 13.46 9.09 1.99
C GLY A 52 14.52 9.93 1.27
N SER A 53 15.59 9.32 0.77
CA SER A 53 16.75 10.03 0.19
C SER A 53 16.48 10.64 -1.18
N ALA A 54 15.60 10.02 -1.99
CA ALA A 54 15.31 10.45 -3.35
C ALA A 54 13.90 10.05 -3.81
N ALA A 55 13.46 10.58 -4.94
CA ALA A 55 12.32 10.04 -5.67
C ALA A 55 12.66 8.66 -6.24
N ALA A 56 11.67 7.77 -6.35
CA ALA A 56 11.80 6.50 -7.02
C ALA A 56 12.19 6.71 -8.50
N ALA A 57 13.12 5.90 -9.01
CA ALA A 57 13.54 5.95 -10.41
C ALA A 57 12.47 5.34 -11.33
N GLN A 58 11.76 4.31 -10.86
CA GLN A 58 10.60 3.73 -11.52
C GLN A 58 9.33 4.34 -10.90
N ALA A 59 8.69 5.23 -11.65
CA ALA A 59 7.55 5.99 -11.14
C ALA A 59 6.39 5.06 -10.76
N THR A 60 5.80 5.31 -9.60
CA THR A 60 4.60 4.65 -9.12
C THR A 60 3.57 5.70 -8.72
N CYS A 61 2.35 5.52 -9.20
CA CYS A 61 1.19 6.32 -8.82
C CYS A 61 0.14 5.41 -8.16
N VAL A 62 -0.48 5.86 -7.08
CA VAL A 62 -1.61 5.16 -6.47
C VAL A 62 -2.87 6.01 -6.59
N ARG A 63 -3.96 5.39 -7.04
CA ARG A 63 -5.29 5.99 -7.05
C ARG A 63 -6.15 5.38 -5.97
N LEU A 64 -6.83 6.24 -5.20
CA LEU A 64 -7.66 5.84 -4.08
C LEU A 64 -9.08 6.40 -4.21
N ALA A 65 -10.05 5.54 -4.00
CA ALA A 65 -11.46 5.91 -3.84
C ALA A 65 -12.10 4.96 -2.83
N TYR A 66 -13.30 5.28 -2.37
CA TYR A 66 -14.07 4.36 -1.53
C TYR A 66 -15.57 4.49 -1.82
N ASP A 67 -16.31 3.47 -1.42
CA ASP A 67 -17.77 3.52 -1.30
C ASP A 67 -18.25 2.89 0.04
N ALA A 68 -19.53 2.59 0.14
CA ALA A 68 -20.09 1.95 1.33
C ALA A 68 -19.60 0.52 1.55
N ARG A 69 -19.01 -0.14 0.54
CA ARG A 69 -18.61 -1.55 0.55
C ARG A 69 -17.12 -1.76 0.70
N ALA A 70 -16.29 -0.91 0.04
CA ALA A 70 -14.87 -1.16 -0.09
C ALA A 70 -14.00 0.11 -0.18
N LEU A 71 -12.72 -0.06 0.11
CA LEU A 71 -11.64 0.81 -0.34
C LEU A 71 -11.15 0.30 -1.70
N TYR A 72 -11.07 1.19 -2.68
CA TYR A 72 -10.53 0.91 -4.01
C TYR A 72 -9.13 1.49 -4.12
N VAL A 73 -8.19 0.64 -4.47
CA VAL A 73 -6.78 0.99 -4.63
C VAL A 73 -6.33 0.56 -6.02
N ARG A 74 -5.65 1.44 -6.76
CA ARG A 74 -5.00 1.08 -8.02
C ARG A 74 -3.58 1.63 -8.03
N PHE A 75 -2.65 0.77 -8.31
CA PHE A 75 -1.27 1.11 -8.62
C PHE A 75 -1.09 1.20 -10.14
N GLU A 76 -0.35 2.19 -10.58
CA GLU A 76 0.13 2.36 -11.95
C GLU A 76 1.66 2.46 -11.86
N CYS A 77 2.35 1.48 -12.42
CA CYS A 77 3.79 1.27 -12.24
C CYS A 77 4.49 1.43 -13.58
N ALA A 78 5.33 2.46 -13.71
CA ALA A 78 6.32 2.47 -14.77
C ALA A 78 7.34 1.36 -14.54
N ASP A 79 7.68 0.60 -15.57
CA ASP A 79 8.53 -0.56 -15.44
C ASP A 79 9.29 -0.83 -16.73
N ARG A 80 10.51 -1.39 -16.60
CA ARG A 80 11.35 -1.76 -17.73
C ARG A 80 11.45 -3.26 -17.93
N ASP A 81 11.11 -4.03 -16.89
CA ASP A 81 11.32 -5.47 -16.85
C ASP A 81 10.36 -6.16 -15.87
N ALA A 82 9.06 -5.81 -15.92
CA ALA A 82 8.05 -6.40 -15.03
C ALA A 82 8.07 -7.93 -15.09
N TRP A 83 8.29 -8.59 -13.96
CA TRP A 83 8.40 -10.04 -13.91
C TRP A 83 7.92 -10.64 -12.59
N GLY A 84 7.77 -11.96 -12.60
CA GLY A 84 7.50 -12.78 -11.43
C GLY A 84 7.52 -14.26 -11.80
N THR A 85 7.83 -15.12 -10.82
CA THR A 85 7.83 -16.58 -11.01
C THR A 85 6.78 -17.28 -10.15
N TRP A 86 6.35 -16.65 -9.08
CA TRP A 86 5.33 -17.16 -8.17
C TRP A 86 3.97 -17.26 -8.85
N ARG A 87 3.15 -18.26 -8.46
CA ARG A 87 1.89 -18.58 -9.13
C ARG A 87 0.74 -18.86 -8.18
N GLN A 88 1.00 -19.05 -6.87
CA GLN A 88 -0.01 -19.45 -5.91
C GLN A 88 -0.29 -18.30 -4.93
N ARG A 89 -1.51 -18.24 -4.42
CA ARG A 89 -1.86 -17.33 -3.34
C ARG A 89 -0.91 -17.55 -2.15
N ASN A 90 -0.48 -16.44 -1.55
CA ASN A 90 0.45 -16.38 -0.43
C ASN A 90 1.87 -16.93 -0.72
N ASP A 91 2.21 -17.16 -2.01
CA ASP A 91 3.61 -17.24 -2.37
C ASP A 91 4.34 -15.94 -1.98
N PRO A 92 5.63 -15.99 -1.65
CA PRO A 92 6.38 -14.84 -1.15
C PRO A 92 6.72 -13.83 -2.26
N VAL A 93 5.70 -13.15 -2.82
CA VAL A 93 5.85 -12.18 -3.93
C VAL A 93 6.77 -11.02 -3.57
N TYR A 94 6.90 -10.68 -2.27
CA TYR A 94 7.84 -9.69 -1.76
C TYR A 94 9.32 -10.02 -2.01
N LEU A 95 9.64 -11.25 -2.39
CA LEU A 95 11.00 -11.64 -2.80
C LEU A 95 11.28 -11.30 -4.27
N GLU A 96 10.25 -10.98 -5.05
CA GLU A 96 10.32 -10.59 -6.45
C GLU A 96 9.78 -9.16 -6.62
N GLU A 97 8.86 -8.94 -7.56
CA GLU A 97 8.21 -7.65 -7.76
C GLU A 97 6.80 -7.66 -7.23
N ALA A 98 6.46 -6.63 -6.45
CA ALA A 98 5.13 -6.47 -5.89
C ALA A 98 4.80 -4.99 -5.62
N VAL A 99 3.51 -4.69 -5.58
CA VAL A 99 2.96 -3.51 -4.93
C VAL A 99 2.23 -3.94 -3.67
N GLU A 100 2.27 -3.10 -2.62
CA GLU A 100 1.75 -3.47 -1.31
C GLU A 100 0.85 -2.37 -0.74
N VAL A 101 -0.19 -2.80 -0.04
CA VAL A 101 -1.10 -1.96 0.76
C VAL A 101 -1.03 -2.39 2.21
N PHE A 102 -0.52 -1.52 3.07
CA PHE A 102 -0.62 -1.70 4.52
C PHE A 102 -1.68 -0.75 5.09
N LEU A 103 -2.60 -1.26 5.90
CA LEU A 103 -3.81 -0.54 6.28
C LEU A 103 -4.24 -0.85 7.71
N ALA A 104 -4.58 0.17 8.50
CA ALA A 104 -5.14 0.02 9.84
C ALA A 104 -6.16 1.11 10.14
N PRO A 105 -7.22 0.86 10.92
CA PRO A 105 -8.19 1.87 11.31
C PRO A 105 -7.63 2.85 12.33
N GLY A 106 -8.14 4.09 12.31
CA GLY A 106 -7.80 5.12 13.29
C GLY A 106 -6.61 6.00 12.91
N THR A 107 -6.02 6.67 13.89
CA THR A 107 -4.95 7.67 13.68
C THR A 107 -3.71 7.44 14.54
N GLY A 108 -3.78 6.55 15.52
CA GLY A 108 -2.63 6.15 16.34
C GLY A 108 -1.64 5.28 15.57
N ASP A 109 -0.48 5.02 16.14
CA ASP A 109 0.48 4.09 15.57
C ASP A 109 -0.07 2.66 15.67
N PRO A 110 -0.35 2.01 14.53
CA PRO A 110 -1.02 0.73 14.57
C PRO A 110 -0.11 -0.37 15.12
N ARG A 111 -0.68 -1.20 15.99
CA ARG A 111 -0.05 -2.43 16.48
C ARG A 111 -0.60 -3.66 15.77
N ARG A 112 -1.69 -3.48 15.06
CA ARG A 112 -2.35 -4.45 14.18
C ARG A 112 -2.68 -3.77 12.88
N TYR A 113 -2.38 -4.41 11.78
CA TYR A 113 -2.69 -3.91 10.43
C TYR A 113 -2.80 -5.07 9.45
N TRP A 114 -3.35 -4.78 8.29
CA TRP A 114 -3.44 -5.72 7.18
C TRP A 114 -2.41 -5.39 6.14
N GLU A 115 -1.86 -6.43 5.55
CA GLU A 115 -0.91 -6.42 4.47
C GLU A 115 -1.49 -7.17 3.28
N LEU A 116 -1.50 -6.51 2.13
CA LEU A 116 -1.98 -7.06 0.87
C LEU A 116 -0.94 -6.72 -0.20
N GLU A 117 -0.41 -7.73 -0.87
CA GLU A 117 0.56 -7.57 -1.93
C GLU A 117 0.06 -8.18 -3.23
N VAL A 118 0.37 -7.55 -4.35
CA VAL A 118 0.03 -8.08 -5.68
C VAL A 118 1.24 -7.98 -6.58
N SER A 119 1.62 -9.12 -7.19
CA SER A 119 2.70 -9.17 -8.19
C SER A 119 2.22 -8.72 -9.57
N PRO A 120 3.14 -8.43 -10.53
CA PRO A 120 2.77 -8.17 -11.93
C PRO A 120 1.96 -9.29 -12.59
N LEU A 121 2.09 -10.51 -12.09
CA LEU A 121 1.34 -11.68 -12.57
C LEU A 121 -0.04 -11.85 -11.91
N GLY A 122 -0.41 -10.94 -11.00
CA GLY A 122 -1.68 -11.01 -10.28
C GLY A 122 -1.69 -12.02 -9.14
N VAL A 123 -0.55 -12.51 -8.68
CA VAL A 123 -0.47 -13.33 -7.47
C VAL A 123 -0.66 -12.45 -6.26
N LEU A 124 -1.56 -12.86 -5.37
CA LEU A 124 -1.90 -12.15 -4.15
C LEU A 124 -1.21 -12.81 -2.95
N PHE A 125 -0.52 -12.00 -2.15
CA PHE A 125 -0.18 -12.31 -0.76
C PHE A 125 -1.06 -11.47 0.17
N ALA A 126 -1.53 -12.06 1.26
CA ALA A 126 -2.34 -11.38 2.25
C ALA A 126 -2.02 -11.87 3.65
N ALA A 127 -1.84 -10.95 4.58
CA ALA A 127 -1.59 -11.28 5.98
C ALA A 127 -2.28 -10.28 6.92
N ARG A 128 -2.58 -10.76 8.11
CA ARG A 128 -2.90 -9.91 9.25
C ARG A 128 -1.66 -9.83 10.13
N ILE A 129 -1.20 -8.61 10.38
CA ILE A 129 0.04 -8.37 11.10
C ILE A 129 -0.27 -7.92 12.53
N GLU A 130 0.38 -8.58 13.48
CA GLU A 130 0.50 -8.11 14.87
C GLU A 130 1.95 -7.65 15.10
N ASN A 131 2.10 -6.39 15.54
CA ASN A 131 3.39 -5.79 15.82
C ASN A 131 3.31 -4.97 17.11
N PRO A 132 3.29 -5.61 18.28
CA PRO A 132 2.97 -4.98 19.55
C PRO A 132 3.94 -3.88 19.97
N THR A 133 5.19 -3.95 19.54
CA THR A 133 6.23 -2.97 19.88
C THR A 133 6.52 -1.98 18.76
N GLY A 134 6.09 -2.27 17.54
CA GLY A 134 6.46 -1.52 16.32
C GLY A 134 7.84 -1.90 15.77
N ARG A 135 8.50 -2.93 16.32
CA ARG A 135 9.81 -3.41 15.89
C ARG A 135 9.67 -4.65 15.00
N ARG A 136 10.46 -4.76 13.96
CA ARG A 136 10.46 -5.90 13.03
C ARG A 136 10.63 -7.25 13.74
N ALA A 137 11.46 -7.29 14.80
CA ALA A 137 11.76 -8.53 15.53
C ALA A 137 10.55 -9.11 16.30
N ASP A 138 9.55 -8.28 16.57
CA ASP A 138 8.38 -8.66 17.39
C ASP A 138 7.12 -8.79 16.51
N LEU A 139 7.31 -8.83 15.18
CA LEU A 139 6.24 -8.93 14.20
C LEU A 139 5.80 -10.38 14.05
N GLU A 140 4.50 -10.60 14.11
CA GLU A 140 3.84 -11.86 13.79
C GLU A 140 2.91 -11.65 12.59
N ALA A 141 3.00 -12.53 11.58
CA ALA A 141 2.19 -12.50 10.38
C ALA A 141 1.27 -13.72 10.32
N ASP A 142 -0.04 -13.49 10.35
CA ASP A 142 -1.04 -14.53 10.13
C ASP A 142 -1.43 -14.56 8.66
N THR A 143 -0.80 -15.43 7.90
CA THR A 143 -1.06 -15.66 6.48
C THR A 143 -2.26 -16.56 6.22
N SER A 144 -2.87 -17.13 7.29
CA SER A 144 -4.12 -17.87 7.16
C SER A 144 -5.34 -16.95 7.04
N TRP A 145 -5.15 -15.65 7.30
CA TRP A 145 -6.22 -14.68 7.13
C TRP A 145 -6.64 -14.56 5.67
N GLU A 146 -7.91 -14.78 5.44
CA GLU A 146 -8.52 -14.54 4.15
C GLU A 146 -9.28 -13.22 4.16
N CYS A 147 -8.91 -12.29 3.28
CA CYS A 147 -9.67 -11.07 3.07
C CYS A 147 -10.98 -11.41 2.32
N ALA A 148 -11.98 -11.88 3.07
CA ALA A 148 -13.23 -12.35 2.49
C ALA A 148 -13.90 -11.27 1.62
N GLY A 149 -14.18 -11.60 0.36
CA GLY A 149 -14.78 -10.69 -0.62
C GLY A 149 -13.78 -9.72 -1.25
N LEU A 150 -12.47 -9.86 -1.03
CA LEU A 150 -11.46 -9.12 -1.77
C LEU A 150 -11.55 -9.43 -3.26
N GLU A 151 -11.63 -8.39 -4.07
CA GLU A 151 -11.40 -8.47 -5.50
C GLU A 151 -10.05 -7.85 -5.81
N TRP A 152 -9.27 -8.48 -6.68
CA TRP A 152 -8.01 -7.91 -7.17
C TRP A 152 -7.76 -8.31 -8.61
N GLN A 153 -6.98 -7.50 -9.29
CA GLN A 153 -6.58 -7.73 -10.67
C GLN A 153 -5.23 -7.04 -10.91
N ALA A 154 -4.40 -7.64 -11.74
CA ALA A 154 -3.20 -7.01 -12.28
C ALA A 154 -3.10 -7.28 -13.78
N GLY A 155 -2.34 -6.45 -14.47
CA GLY A 155 -2.13 -6.62 -15.90
C GLY A 155 -1.17 -5.59 -16.49
N PRO A 156 -0.79 -5.79 -17.75
CA PRO A 156 0.08 -4.84 -18.46
C PRO A 156 -0.65 -3.50 -18.68
N ALA A 157 0.12 -2.41 -18.76
CA ALA A 157 -0.35 -1.09 -19.08
C ALA A 157 0.14 -0.67 -20.47
N GLY A 158 -0.70 -0.89 -21.49
CA GLY A 158 -0.37 -0.54 -22.85
C GLY A 158 0.62 -1.49 -23.52
N SER A 159 1.55 -0.95 -24.32
CA SER A 159 2.54 -1.70 -25.11
C SER A 159 3.95 -1.69 -24.47
N SER A 160 4.12 -1.01 -23.34
CA SER A 160 5.35 -0.99 -22.55
C SER A 160 5.40 -2.16 -21.56
N GLN A 161 6.48 -2.27 -20.81
CA GLN A 161 6.57 -3.20 -19.67
C GLN A 161 5.85 -2.67 -18.43
N ASP A 162 5.27 -1.47 -18.50
CA ASP A 162 4.47 -0.91 -17.43
C ASP A 162 3.31 -1.85 -17.07
N TRP A 163 2.95 -1.83 -15.80
CA TRP A 163 1.87 -2.66 -15.30
C TRP A 163 1.01 -1.94 -14.27
N TRP A 164 -0.12 -2.51 -13.96
CA TRP A 164 -1.01 -2.01 -12.94
C TRP A 164 -1.55 -3.13 -12.08
N ALA A 165 -1.88 -2.81 -10.85
CA ALA A 165 -2.65 -3.67 -9.98
C ALA A 165 -3.79 -2.87 -9.35
N ALA A 166 -4.96 -3.49 -9.19
CA ALA A 166 -6.10 -2.88 -8.52
C ALA A 166 -6.74 -3.84 -7.52
N LEU A 167 -7.20 -3.29 -6.40
CA LEU A 167 -7.86 -4.02 -5.32
C LEU A 167 -9.16 -3.31 -4.94
N ALA A 168 -10.21 -4.09 -4.67
CA ALA A 168 -11.37 -3.64 -3.91
C ALA A 168 -11.36 -4.37 -2.56
N ILE A 169 -11.02 -3.65 -1.50
CA ILE A 169 -10.80 -4.19 -0.15
C ILE A 169 -12.07 -3.97 0.67
N PRO A 170 -12.86 -5.03 0.96
CA PRO A 170 -14.13 -4.88 1.66
C PRO A 170 -13.95 -4.39 3.09
N TRP A 171 -14.73 -3.41 3.52
CA TRP A 171 -14.72 -2.94 4.90
C TRP A 171 -15.03 -4.04 5.90
N THR A 172 -15.87 -5.00 5.51
CA THR A 172 -16.23 -6.15 6.35
C THR A 172 -15.07 -7.07 6.65
N ALA A 173 -14.07 -7.16 5.74
CA ALA A 173 -12.87 -7.95 5.96
C ALA A 173 -11.86 -7.24 6.89
N LEU A 174 -11.96 -5.91 6.99
CA LEU A 174 -11.11 -5.06 7.83
C LEU A 174 -11.75 -4.74 9.20
N ALA A 175 -12.84 -5.41 9.54
CA ALA A 175 -13.43 -5.27 10.86
C ALA A 175 -12.53 -5.95 11.92
N ALA A 176 -12.45 -5.36 13.12
CA ALA A 176 -11.78 -5.99 14.25
C ALA A 176 -12.42 -7.36 14.57
N PRO A 177 -11.66 -8.32 15.08
CA PRO A 177 -12.24 -9.59 15.55
C PRO A 177 -13.39 -9.34 16.54
N ALA A 178 -14.41 -10.19 16.47
CA ALA A 178 -15.69 -10.09 17.18
C ALA A 178 -15.57 -9.57 18.62
N GLY A 179 -16.17 -8.43 18.89
CA GLY A 179 -16.22 -7.78 20.21
C GLY A 179 -16.47 -6.28 20.14
N GLU A 180 -15.98 -5.60 19.12
CA GLU A 180 -16.35 -4.22 18.84
C GLU A 180 -17.44 -4.25 17.75
N ALA A 181 -18.61 -3.66 18.05
CA ALA A 181 -19.71 -3.58 17.10
C ALA A 181 -19.19 -2.98 15.78
N ALA A 182 -19.15 -3.80 14.74
CA ALA A 182 -18.85 -3.33 13.40
C ALA A 182 -19.94 -2.29 13.04
N GLY A 183 -19.57 -1.02 13.07
CA GLY A 183 -20.46 0.04 12.61
C GLY A 183 -20.81 -0.20 11.13
N THR A 184 -21.99 0.22 10.72
CA THR A 184 -22.47 0.07 9.33
C THR A 184 -21.66 0.88 8.30
N ALA A 185 -20.73 1.72 8.78
CA ALA A 185 -19.86 2.57 7.94
C ALA A 185 -18.39 2.43 8.36
N PRO A 186 -17.45 2.51 7.41
CA PRO A 186 -16.02 2.43 7.73
C PRO A 186 -15.59 3.63 8.60
N PRO A 187 -14.57 3.48 9.44
CA PRO A 187 -13.94 4.60 10.13
C PRO A 187 -13.53 5.69 9.14
N ARG A 188 -13.73 6.96 9.52
CA ARG A 188 -13.37 8.09 8.65
C ARG A 188 -11.87 8.27 8.45
N ARG A 189 -11.04 7.71 9.33
CA ARG A 189 -9.59 7.86 9.29
C ARG A 189 -8.90 6.51 9.39
N TRP A 190 -7.87 6.37 8.58
CA TRP A 190 -7.05 5.17 8.49
C TRP A 190 -5.58 5.55 8.50
N ARG A 191 -4.75 4.70 9.09
CA ARG A 191 -3.30 4.70 8.87
C ARG A 191 -3.02 3.75 7.72
N ALA A 192 -2.25 4.21 6.75
CA ALA A 192 -1.92 3.41 5.58
C ALA A 192 -0.55 3.76 5.01
N ASN A 193 0.07 2.81 4.34
CA ASN A 193 1.14 3.08 3.42
C ASN A 193 0.99 2.22 2.17
N PHE A 194 1.62 2.68 1.11
CA PHE A 194 1.62 2.02 -0.19
C PHE A 194 3.07 1.90 -0.60
N TYR A 195 3.45 0.70 -1.06
CA TYR A 195 4.83 0.36 -1.32
C TYR A 195 4.97 -0.27 -2.69
N ARG A 196 6.17 -0.21 -3.23
CA ARG A 196 6.59 -0.98 -4.39
C ARG A 196 7.95 -1.61 -4.13
N ILE A 197 8.04 -2.89 -4.40
CA ILE A 197 9.27 -3.63 -4.57
C ILE A 197 9.51 -3.76 -6.07
N GLU A 198 10.53 -3.10 -6.53
CA GLU A 198 11.03 -3.18 -7.90
C GLU A 198 12.33 -3.96 -7.90
N ARG A 199 12.42 -5.03 -8.68
CA ARG A 199 13.60 -5.91 -8.75
C ARG A 199 13.99 -6.19 -10.20
N PRO A 200 14.53 -5.20 -10.92
CA PRO A 200 14.93 -5.38 -12.30
C PRO A 200 16.04 -6.43 -12.38
N ARG A 201 15.96 -7.31 -13.39
CA ARG A 201 16.97 -8.35 -13.57
C ARG A 201 18.35 -7.73 -13.82
N GLY A 202 19.34 -8.17 -13.04
CA GLY A 202 20.71 -7.70 -13.18
C GLY A 202 21.01 -6.33 -12.57
N SER A 203 20.08 -5.75 -11.83
CA SER A 203 20.26 -4.47 -11.12
C SER A 203 19.86 -4.59 -9.64
N PRO A 204 20.35 -3.70 -8.77
CA PRO A 204 19.89 -3.65 -7.38
C PRO A 204 18.39 -3.38 -7.29
N PRO A 205 17.70 -3.93 -6.28
CA PRO A 205 16.30 -3.63 -6.06
C PRO A 205 16.08 -2.17 -5.66
N GLU A 206 14.95 -1.61 -6.08
CA GLU A 206 14.45 -0.32 -5.60
C GLU A 206 13.20 -0.55 -4.75
N LEU A 207 13.24 -0.10 -3.49
CA LEU A 207 12.12 -0.16 -2.57
C LEU A 207 11.59 1.25 -2.36
N SER A 208 10.38 1.50 -2.78
CA SER A 208 9.77 2.82 -2.75
C SER A 208 8.40 2.84 -2.07
N CYS A 209 7.96 4.01 -1.64
CA CYS A 209 6.71 4.15 -0.90
C CYS A 209 6.11 5.56 -0.98
N TRP A 210 4.84 5.67 -0.63
CA TRP A 210 4.15 6.95 -0.48
C TRP A 210 4.63 7.72 0.76
N SER A 211 4.80 7.05 1.89
CA SER A 211 5.31 7.62 3.13
C SER A 211 6.66 6.96 3.47
N PRO A 212 7.78 7.68 3.45
CA PRO A 212 9.09 7.09 3.66
C PRO A 212 9.21 6.49 5.06
N THR A 213 9.75 5.28 5.13
CA THR A 213 9.97 4.55 6.38
C THR A 213 11.17 5.07 7.15
N LEU A 214 12.08 5.76 6.47
CA LEU A 214 13.32 6.33 7.00
C LEU A 214 14.24 5.28 7.64
N THR A 215 14.32 4.11 7.02
CA THR A 215 15.15 2.99 7.49
C THR A 215 16.19 2.60 6.46
N ASP A 216 17.37 2.22 6.95
CA ASP A 216 18.45 1.61 6.19
C ASP A 216 19.03 0.44 7.01
N PRO A 217 18.93 -0.82 6.55
CA PRO A 217 18.26 -1.25 5.32
C PRO A 217 16.76 -0.96 5.32
N PRO A 218 16.13 -0.89 4.12
CA PRO A 218 14.71 -0.63 3.98
C PRO A 218 13.85 -1.65 4.73
N ASP A 219 12.87 -1.15 5.50
CA ASP A 219 11.90 -1.97 6.23
C ASP A 219 10.51 -1.32 6.09
N PHE A 220 9.57 -2.01 5.45
CA PHE A 220 8.21 -1.51 5.24
C PHE A 220 7.33 -1.63 6.49
N HIS A 221 7.67 -2.53 7.42
CA HIS A 221 6.92 -2.72 8.66
C HIS A 221 7.25 -1.64 9.72
N ARG A 222 7.06 -0.39 9.31
CA ARG A 222 7.22 0.80 10.16
C ARG A 222 5.85 1.48 10.34
N PRO A 223 4.99 0.93 11.20
CA PRO A 223 3.63 1.45 11.39
C PRO A 223 3.59 2.89 11.89
N ASP A 224 4.62 3.35 12.62
CA ASP A 224 4.80 4.75 13.01
C ASP A 224 4.95 5.69 11.81
N ARG A 225 5.34 5.16 10.64
CA ARG A 225 5.52 5.89 9.40
C ARG A 225 4.34 5.83 8.43
N PHE A 226 3.29 5.09 8.74
CA PHE A 226 2.09 5.06 7.90
C PHE A 226 1.47 6.45 7.83
N GLY A 227 1.15 6.91 6.63
CA GLY A 227 0.40 8.14 6.40
C GLY A 227 -1.05 8.06 6.89
N VAL A 228 -1.81 9.10 6.69
CA VAL A 228 -3.21 9.21 7.12
C VAL A 228 -4.13 9.36 5.92
N LEU A 229 -5.10 8.46 5.79
CA LEU A 229 -6.21 8.59 4.85
C LEU A 229 -7.43 9.17 5.58
N GLU A 230 -8.11 10.14 4.94
CA GLU A 230 -9.38 10.70 5.39
C GLU A 230 -10.46 10.41 4.34
N LEU A 231 -11.45 9.58 4.67
CA LEU A 231 -12.60 9.30 3.81
C LEU A 231 -13.56 10.51 3.80
N ARG A 232 -13.92 11.01 2.61
CA ARG A 232 -14.69 12.27 2.42
C ARG A 232 -15.90 12.07 1.52
#